data_6830aeca9d1518a243780aee538f8e50
#
_entry.id   6830aeca9d1518a243780aee538f8e50
#
_cell.length_a   1.000
_cell.length_b   1.000
_cell.length_c   1.000
_cell.angle_alpha   90.00
_cell.angle_beta   90.00
_cell.angle_gamma   90.00
#
_symmetry.space_group_name_H-M   'P 1'
#
loop_
_entity.id
_entity.type
_entity.pdbx_description
1 polymer ?
#
loop_
_entity_poly.entity_id
_entity_poly.type
_entity_poly.pdbx_seq_one_letter_code
_entity_poly.pdbx_strand_id
1 'polypeptide(L)'
;GKAGSNLVLTIDTEFQKKIEEIAKTSVEEMTDPAADRVYIVVMNPKNGDVLGITGKKKKFDGNFQSNGVEDDALGAINNSFGMGSVVKPATVLSGYMDGALTLEDNKIVDEPIEFEASKPKRSWFNRNGQIELTDLDALERSSNVYMIKLAMKMGGQAEYVKGGKLNINLSLFDKLREYYAQFGLGVRTGIDLPNEGKGYNGGTADAFSALDFAFGQFDLYTPLQLAQYMSTIANGGTRIAPRLVKEIHETSPKGGIGNLEDVIPTKIMNTLQVEKKILDHIKEGLYRVTHGENG
;
A
#
# COMPACT_ATOMS: atom_id res chain seq x y z
N GLY A 1 -33.22 27.92 -11.88
CA GLY A 1 -32.40 27.37 -10.80
C GLY A 1 -31.11 28.18 -10.68
N LYS A 2 -30.51 28.26 -9.48
CA LYS A 2 -29.21 28.86 -9.27
C LYS A 2 -28.13 27.86 -9.79
N ALA A 3 -27.16 28.32 -10.60
CA ALA A 3 -26.05 27.51 -11.03
C ALA A 3 -25.17 27.14 -9.83
N GLY A 4 -24.57 25.95 -9.86
CA GLY A 4 -23.63 25.51 -8.82
C GLY A 4 -22.30 26.24 -8.91
N SER A 5 -21.50 26.19 -7.85
CA SER A 5 -20.14 26.78 -7.81
C SER A 5 -19.18 26.02 -8.73
N ASN A 6 -18.13 26.68 -9.17
CA ASN A 6 -17.03 26.08 -9.92
C ASN A 6 -16.02 25.47 -8.97
N LEU A 7 -15.44 24.33 -9.35
CA LEU A 7 -14.39 23.65 -8.59
C LEU A 7 -13.05 23.75 -9.31
N VAL A 8 -12.02 24.15 -8.58
CA VAL A 8 -10.63 24.05 -9.03
C VAL A 8 -10.06 22.77 -8.44
N LEU A 9 -9.66 21.87 -9.33
CA LEU A 9 -9.15 20.57 -8.94
C LEU A 9 -7.63 20.60 -8.73
N THR A 10 -7.11 19.61 -8.01
CA THR A 10 -5.67 19.37 -7.81
C THR A 10 -5.03 18.66 -9.00
N ILE A 11 -5.85 18.11 -9.91
CA ILE A 11 -5.40 17.35 -11.07
C ILE A 11 -4.64 18.29 -12.03
N ASP A 12 -3.42 17.87 -12.38
CA ASP A 12 -2.66 18.44 -13.49
C ASP A 12 -3.12 17.78 -14.80
N THR A 13 -3.74 18.55 -15.69
CA THR A 13 -4.39 18.01 -16.89
C THR A 13 -3.43 17.38 -17.90
N GLU A 14 -2.24 17.94 -18.07
CA GLU A 14 -1.22 17.37 -18.97
C GLU A 14 -0.64 16.09 -18.40
N PHE A 15 -0.38 16.08 -17.09
CA PHE A 15 0.06 14.89 -16.38
C PHE A 15 -1.02 13.78 -16.40
N GLN A 16 -2.28 14.14 -16.17
CA GLN A 16 -3.42 13.21 -16.22
C GLN A 16 -3.52 12.53 -17.59
N LYS A 17 -3.45 13.30 -18.69
CA LYS A 17 -3.44 12.73 -20.05
C LYS A 17 -2.31 11.72 -20.22
N LYS A 18 -1.11 12.03 -19.71
CA LYS A 18 0.05 11.15 -19.84
C LYS A 18 -0.10 9.84 -19.09
N ILE A 19 -0.58 9.88 -17.84
CA ILE A 19 -0.80 8.64 -17.08
C ILE A 19 -1.94 7.80 -17.64
N GLU A 20 -2.98 8.41 -18.24
CA GLU A 20 -4.05 7.67 -18.94
C GLU A 20 -3.53 6.95 -20.17
N GLU A 21 -2.68 7.59 -20.97
CA GLU A 21 -2.02 6.98 -22.11
C GLU A 21 -1.16 5.78 -21.68
N ILE A 22 -0.33 5.96 -20.64
CA ILE A 22 0.50 4.90 -20.07
C ILE A 22 -0.36 3.73 -19.57
N ALA A 23 -1.41 4.01 -18.80
CA ALA A 23 -2.30 2.95 -18.29
C ALA A 23 -2.99 2.18 -19.42
N LYS A 24 -3.46 2.89 -20.45
CA LYS A 24 -4.08 2.26 -21.62
C LYS A 24 -3.10 1.35 -22.36
N THR A 25 -1.92 1.86 -22.72
CA THR A 25 -0.88 1.07 -23.40
C THR A 25 -0.48 -0.15 -22.58
N SER A 26 -0.30 0.02 -21.25
CA SER A 26 0.05 -1.09 -20.36
C SER A 26 -1.02 -2.20 -20.38
N VAL A 27 -2.30 -1.85 -20.40
CA VAL A 27 -3.39 -2.85 -20.49
C VAL A 27 -3.41 -3.53 -21.86
N GLU A 28 -3.17 -2.77 -22.95
CA GLU A 28 -3.11 -3.32 -24.31
C GLU A 28 -1.98 -4.34 -24.50
N GLU A 29 -0.84 -4.09 -23.82
CA GLU A 29 0.36 -4.94 -23.90
C GLU A 29 0.34 -6.13 -22.92
N MET A 30 -0.65 -6.21 -22.00
CA MET A 30 -0.76 -7.32 -21.05
C MET A 30 -1.03 -8.65 -21.75
N THR A 31 -0.11 -9.60 -21.58
CA THR A 31 -0.24 -10.97 -22.12
C THR A 31 -0.68 -11.99 -21.08
N ASP A 32 -0.46 -11.72 -19.78
CA ASP A 32 -0.89 -12.62 -18.71
C ASP A 32 -2.42 -12.64 -18.64
N PRO A 33 -3.06 -13.81 -18.75
CA PRO A 33 -4.52 -13.93 -18.67
C PRO A 33 -5.08 -13.56 -17.28
N ALA A 34 -4.27 -13.59 -16.22
CA ALA A 34 -4.65 -13.17 -14.86
C ALA A 34 -4.57 -11.64 -14.68
N ALA A 35 -3.91 -10.92 -15.59
CA ALA A 35 -3.77 -9.46 -15.55
C ALA A 35 -4.72 -8.80 -16.54
N ASP A 36 -5.65 -8.01 -16.07
CA ASP A 36 -6.69 -7.39 -16.90
C ASP A 36 -6.79 -5.86 -16.73
N ARG A 37 -6.04 -5.25 -15.80
CA ARG A 37 -6.20 -3.82 -15.46
C ARG A 37 -4.95 -3.17 -14.91
N VAL A 38 -4.91 -1.84 -15.00
CA VAL A 38 -3.86 -0.98 -14.43
C VAL A 38 -4.51 0.20 -13.72
N TYR A 39 -4.01 0.54 -12.55
CA TYR A 39 -4.33 1.77 -11.84
C TYR A 39 -3.07 2.57 -11.59
N ILE A 40 -3.17 3.89 -11.75
CA ILE A 40 -2.10 4.83 -11.43
C ILE A 40 -2.68 5.93 -10.55
N VAL A 41 -2.10 6.12 -9.37
CA VAL A 41 -2.44 7.20 -8.45
C VAL A 41 -1.17 7.96 -8.12
N VAL A 42 -1.18 9.26 -8.34
CA VAL A 42 -0.05 10.14 -8.01
C VAL A 42 -0.52 11.22 -7.05
N MET A 43 0.11 11.25 -5.89
CA MET A 43 -0.26 12.09 -4.77
C MET A 43 0.93 12.93 -4.29
N ASN A 44 0.71 14.21 -3.99
CA ASN A 44 1.70 15.03 -3.34
C ASN A 44 1.74 14.69 -1.83
N PRO A 45 2.86 14.15 -1.31
CA PRO A 45 2.92 13.72 0.09
C PRO A 45 2.88 14.88 1.09
N LYS A 46 3.13 16.13 0.66
CA LYS A 46 3.18 17.29 1.55
C LYS A 46 1.79 17.82 1.93
N ASN A 47 0.81 17.69 1.05
CA ASN A 47 -0.49 18.33 1.22
C ASN A 47 -1.71 17.46 0.84
N GLY A 48 -1.47 16.24 0.31
CA GLY A 48 -2.53 15.32 -0.09
C GLY A 48 -3.14 15.59 -1.47
N ASP A 49 -2.64 16.55 -2.24
CA ASP A 49 -3.14 16.82 -3.58
C ASP A 49 -2.99 15.58 -4.47
N VAL A 50 -4.07 15.10 -5.05
CA VAL A 50 -4.04 14.09 -6.11
C VAL A 50 -3.72 14.80 -7.42
N LEU A 51 -2.52 14.55 -7.94
CA LEU A 51 -2.03 15.17 -9.19
C LEU A 51 -2.53 14.43 -10.42
N GLY A 52 -2.82 13.14 -10.28
CA GLY A 52 -3.37 12.30 -11.31
C GLY A 52 -3.92 11.00 -10.73
N ILE A 53 -5.01 10.52 -11.28
CA ILE A 53 -5.65 9.26 -10.90
C ILE A 53 -6.32 8.65 -12.13
N THR A 54 -5.99 7.40 -12.44
CA THR A 54 -6.59 6.68 -13.56
C THR A 54 -6.69 5.20 -13.29
N GLY A 55 -7.59 4.55 -14.00
CA GLY A 55 -7.72 3.10 -14.09
C GLY A 55 -8.16 2.73 -15.49
N LYS A 56 -7.53 1.71 -16.05
CA LYS A 56 -7.91 1.12 -17.35
C LYS A 56 -7.98 -0.39 -17.17
N LYS A 57 -8.94 -1.02 -17.83
CA LYS A 57 -9.09 -2.47 -17.81
C LYS A 57 -9.42 -3.02 -19.20
N LYS A 58 -9.13 -4.29 -19.42
CA LYS A 58 -9.54 -4.98 -20.63
C LYS A 58 -11.06 -5.01 -20.70
N LYS A 59 -11.58 -4.67 -21.86
CA LYS A 59 -12.98 -4.90 -22.21
C LYS A 59 -13.10 -6.30 -22.84
N PHE A 60 -14.04 -7.09 -22.33
CA PHE A 60 -14.29 -8.43 -22.85
C PHE A 60 -15.61 -8.48 -23.62
N ASP A 61 -15.66 -9.23 -24.71
CA ASP A 61 -16.89 -9.56 -25.42
C ASP A 61 -17.65 -10.71 -24.71
N GLY A 62 -18.80 -11.09 -25.26
CA GLY A 62 -19.61 -12.17 -24.70
C GLY A 62 -18.94 -13.57 -24.75
N ASN A 63 -17.81 -13.72 -25.42
CA ASN A 63 -17.02 -14.95 -25.53
C ASN A 63 -15.72 -14.86 -24.69
N PHE A 64 -15.61 -13.87 -23.79
CA PHE A 64 -14.43 -13.60 -22.98
C PHE A 64 -13.15 -13.31 -23.79
N GLN A 65 -13.31 -12.83 -25.04
CA GLN A 65 -12.19 -12.31 -25.84
C GLN A 65 -12.03 -10.82 -25.59
N SER A 66 -10.78 -10.38 -25.34
CA SER A 66 -10.50 -8.95 -25.18
C SER A 66 -10.78 -8.22 -26.50
N ASN A 67 -11.61 -7.18 -26.45
CA ASN A 67 -11.98 -6.36 -27.61
C ASN A 67 -11.70 -4.86 -27.37
N GLY A 68 -10.71 -4.55 -26.56
CA GLY A 68 -10.26 -3.20 -26.29
C GLY A 68 -10.04 -2.89 -24.82
N VAL A 69 -9.93 -1.61 -24.53
CA VAL A 69 -9.70 -1.08 -23.17
C VAL A 69 -10.85 -0.14 -22.80
N GLU A 70 -11.31 -0.22 -21.57
CA GLU A 70 -12.33 0.68 -21.05
C GLU A 70 -11.81 1.40 -19.80
N ASP A 71 -12.46 2.53 -19.47
CA ASP A 71 -12.16 3.31 -18.27
C ASP A 71 -12.61 2.58 -17.00
N ASP A 72 -11.76 2.62 -15.96
CA ASP A 72 -12.03 2.07 -14.63
C ASP A 72 -11.44 2.96 -13.53
N ALA A 73 -11.40 4.29 -13.74
CA ALA A 73 -10.74 5.23 -12.81
C ALA A 73 -11.27 5.10 -11.38
N LEU A 74 -12.59 4.89 -11.19
CA LEU A 74 -13.17 4.68 -9.87
C LEU A 74 -12.69 3.40 -9.18
N GLY A 75 -12.19 2.42 -9.94
CA GLY A 75 -11.56 1.23 -9.37
C GLY A 75 -10.33 1.54 -8.53
N ALA A 76 -9.65 2.66 -8.78
CA ALA A 76 -8.52 3.11 -7.97
C ALA A 76 -8.89 3.43 -6.51
N ILE A 77 -10.16 3.74 -6.23
CA ILE A 77 -10.66 4.08 -4.89
C ILE A 77 -11.55 3.01 -4.26
N ASN A 78 -12.06 2.05 -5.04
CA ASN A 78 -13.02 1.07 -4.53
C ASN A 78 -12.70 -0.40 -4.85
N ASN A 79 -11.88 -0.70 -5.85
CA ASN A 79 -11.37 -2.05 -6.08
C ASN A 79 -10.19 -2.34 -5.16
N SER A 80 -10.09 -3.56 -4.65
CA SER A 80 -9.04 -3.97 -3.72
C SER A 80 -8.34 -5.24 -4.19
N PHE A 81 -7.03 -5.31 -3.91
CA PHE A 81 -6.13 -6.35 -4.37
C PHE A 81 -5.18 -6.79 -3.27
N GLY A 82 -4.69 -8.02 -3.36
CA GLY A 82 -3.56 -8.47 -2.57
C GLY A 82 -2.30 -7.77 -3.06
N MET A 83 -1.74 -6.90 -2.23
CA MET A 83 -0.66 -5.98 -2.64
C MET A 83 0.73 -6.61 -2.56
N GLY A 84 0.85 -7.79 -1.96
CA GLY A 84 2.12 -8.49 -1.85
C GLY A 84 3.20 -7.67 -1.14
N SER A 85 4.41 -7.75 -1.63
CA SER A 85 5.61 -7.18 -0.98
C SER A 85 5.60 -5.67 -0.76
N VAL A 86 4.71 -4.93 -1.39
CA VAL A 86 4.59 -3.47 -1.18
C VAL A 86 4.23 -3.14 0.29
N VAL A 87 3.60 -4.05 1.03
CA VAL A 87 3.25 -3.83 2.44
C VAL A 87 4.42 -4.07 3.42
N LYS A 88 5.53 -4.66 2.99
CA LYS A 88 6.66 -5.01 3.86
C LYS A 88 7.23 -3.85 4.67
N PRO A 89 7.40 -2.62 4.13
CA PRO A 89 7.76 -1.46 4.95
C PRO A 89 6.79 -1.20 6.11
N ALA A 90 5.48 -1.37 5.89
CA ALA A 90 4.49 -1.24 6.96
C ALA A 90 4.64 -2.37 8.01
N THR A 91 4.96 -3.58 7.58
CA THR A 91 5.23 -4.70 8.49
C THR A 91 6.46 -4.44 9.35
N VAL A 92 7.56 -3.99 8.77
CA VAL A 92 8.79 -3.66 9.51
C VAL A 92 8.53 -2.51 10.50
N LEU A 93 7.87 -1.43 10.05
CA LEU A 93 7.47 -0.32 10.94
C LEU A 93 6.53 -0.78 12.06
N SER A 94 5.62 -1.72 11.78
CA SER A 94 4.79 -2.35 12.81
C SER A 94 5.63 -3.09 13.85
N GLY A 95 6.70 -3.77 13.43
CA GLY A 95 7.65 -4.42 14.32
C GLY A 95 8.36 -3.45 15.27
N TYR A 96 8.70 -2.25 14.79
CA TYR A 96 9.23 -1.18 15.63
C TYR A 96 8.19 -0.60 16.59
N MET A 97 6.96 -0.37 16.13
CA MET A 97 5.87 0.13 16.97
C MET A 97 5.45 -0.89 18.05
N ASP A 98 5.57 -2.19 17.75
CA ASP A 98 5.29 -3.30 18.68
C ASP A 98 6.43 -3.55 19.68
N GLY A 99 7.61 -2.96 19.45
CA GLY A 99 8.82 -3.25 20.23
C GLY A 99 9.47 -4.60 19.90
N ALA A 100 9.02 -5.26 18.84
CA ALA A 100 9.63 -6.50 18.34
C ALA A 100 10.97 -6.24 17.62
N LEU A 101 11.19 -5.02 17.14
CA LEU A 101 12.45 -4.54 16.54
C LEU A 101 12.93 -3.30 17.27
N THR A 102 14.26 -3.13 17.31
CA THR A 102 14.95 -1.88 17.63
C THR A 102 16.05 -1.62 16.62
N LEU A 103 16.63 -0.43 16.56
CA LEU A 103 17.76 -0.16 15.65
C LEU A 103 18.99 -1.02 15.99
N GLU A 104 19.13 -1.46 17.24
CA GLU A 104 20.21 -2.32 17.75
C GLU A 104 19.90 -3.81 17.61
N ASP A 105 18.59 -4.18 17.59
CA ASP A 105 18.11 -5.58 17.49
C ASP A 105 17.07 -5.69 16.37
N ASN A 106 17.56 -5.76 15.12
CA ASN A 106 16.73 -5.89 13.92
C ASN A 106 17.20 -7.00 12.98
N LYS A 107 18.08 -7.87 13.45
CA LYS A 107 18.62 -8.96 12.65
C LYS A 107 17.76 -10.22 12.79
N ILE A 108 17.44 -10.83 11.66
CA ILE A 108 16.68 -12.09 11.58
C ILE A 108 17.36 -12.99 10.56
N VAL A 109 17.52 -14.27 10.89
CA VAL A 109 18.06 -15.26 9.95
C VAL A 109 16.99 -15.65 8.94
N ASP A 110 17.25 -15.35 7.65
CA ASP A 110 16.49 -15.87 6.51
C ASP A 110 16.98 -17.27 6.18
N GLU A 111 16.08 -18.24 6.23
CA GLU A 111 16.30 -19.63 5.93
C GLU A 111 14.99 -20.28 5.46
N PRO A 112 15.01 -21.37 4.69
CA PRO A 112 13.79 -22.12 4.42
C PRO A 112 13.12 -22.54 5.72
N ILE A 113 11.86 -22.12 5.93
CA ILE A 113 11.10 -22.46 7.13
C ILE A 113 10.02 -23.49 6.80
N GLU A 114 9.90 -24.45 7.70
CA GLU A 114 8.94 -25.54 7.62
C GLU A 114 8.38 -25.80 9.01
N PHE A 115 7.08 -25.76 9.14
CA PHE A 115 6.37 -26.13 10.38
C PHE A 115 5.71 -27.50 10.23
N GLU A 116 5.32 -28.08 11.35
CA GLU A 116 4.51 -29.29 11.36
C GLU A 116 3.27 -29.12 10.47
N ALA A 117 3.02 -30.08 9.60
CA ALA A 117 1.89 -30.09 8.65
C ALA A 117 1.81 -28.90 7.66
N SER A 118 2.92 -28.21 7.40
CA SER A 118 2.97 -27.11 6.43
C SER A 118 3.87 -27.41 5.24
N LYS A 119 3.64 -26.69 4.14
CA LYS A 119 4.61 -26.63 3.03
C LYS A 119 5.75 -25.68 3.40
N PRO A 120 7.01 -25.96 3.02
CA PRO A 120 8.12 -25.08 3.24
C PRO A 120 7.88 -23.70 2.61
N LYS A 121 8.16 -22.64 3.38
CA LYS A 121 8.18 -21.26 2.89
C LYS A 121 9.62 -20.76 2.81
N ARG A 122 9.94 -19.94 1.81
CA ARG A 122 11.30 -19.43 1.60
C ARG A 122 11.28 -18.09 0.90
N SER A 123 12.36 -17.36 1.01
CA SER A 123 12.61 -16.17 0.19
C SER A 123 13.11 -16.57 -1.20
N TRP A 124 12.82 -15.76 -2.21
CA TRP A 124 13.13 -16.07 -3.62
C TRP A 124 14.65 -16.24 -3.86
N PHE A 125 15.46 -15.45 -3.16
CA PHE A 125 16.93 -15.42 -3.29
C PHE A 125 17.65 -16.46 -2.41
N ASN A 126 16.98 -17.02 -1.38
CA ASN A 126 17.57 -17.98 -0.43
C ASN A 126 16.76 -19.27 -0.37
N ARG A 127 17.15 -20.25 -1.15
CA ARG A 127 16.42 -21.50 -1.27
C ARG A 127 16.84 -22.58 -0.28
N ASN A 128 18.11 -22.57 0.19
CA ASN A 128 18.67 -23.67 0.97
C ASN A 128 19.64 -23.23 2.08
N GLY A 129 20.00 -21.94 2.15
CA GLY A 129 20.99 -21.41 3.08
C GLY A 129 20.40 -20.78 4.33
N GLN A 130 21.30 -20.27 5.17
CA GLN A 130 20.99 -19.39 6.28
C GLN A 130 21.75 -18.07 6.06
N ILE A 131 21.03 -16.97 6.04
CA ILE A 131 21.59 -15.62 5.80
C ILE A 131 21.03 -14.71 6.88
N GLU A 132 21.88 -14.14 7.73
CA GLU A 132 21.44 -13.11 8.67
C GLU A 132 21.18 -11.82 7.90
N LEU A 133 19.98 -11.27 8.02
CA LEU A 133 19.56 -10.03 7.38
C LEU A 133 19.19 -8.99 8.44
N THR A 134 19.61 -7.76 8.22
CA THR A 134 18.99 -6.61 8.87
C THR A 134 17.63 -6.32 8.24
N ASP A 135 16.83 -5.47 8.85
CA ASP A 135 15.58 -5.00 8.29
C ASP A 135 15.77 -4.27 6.94
N LEU A 136 16.86 -3.52 6.77
CA LEU A 136 17.20 -2.88 5.50
C LEU A 136 17.53 -3.90 4.40
N ASP A 137 18.32 -4.93 4.72
CA ASP A 137 18.62 -6.03 3.79
C ASP A 137 17.36 -6.81 3.42
N ALA A 138 16.45 -6.99 4.38
CA ALA A 138 15.18 -7.67 4.17
C ALA A 138 14.24 -6.87 3.25
N LEU A 139 14.23 -5.55 3.35
CA LEU A 139 13.47 -4.68 2.45
C LEU A 139 14.11 -4.67 1.05
N GLU A 140 15.42 -4.47 0.95
CA GLU A 140 16.16 -4.47 -0.32
C GLU A 140 15.92 -5.75 -1.13
N ARG A 141 16.06 -6.91 -0.48
CA ARG A 141 15.90 -8.23 -1.11
C ARG A 141 14.45 -8.74 -1.13
N SER A 142 13.54 -7.99 -0.54
CA SER A 142 12.14 -8.42 -0.40
C SER A 142 11.98 -9.79 0.29
N SER A 143 12.63 -9.98 1.46
CA SER A 143 12.57 -11.24 2.21
C SER A 143 11.18 -11.53 2.76
N ASN A 144 10.58 -12.64 2.33
CA ASN A 144 9.34 -13.14 2.93
C ASN A 144 9.60 -13.74 4.31
N VAL A 145 10.72 -14.46 4.46
CA VAL A 145 11.05 -15.16 5.71
C VAL A 145 11.32 -14.17 6.85
N TYR A 146 11.96 -13.05 6.57
CA TYR A 146 12.13 -11.99 7.57
C TYR A 146 10.77 -11.52 8.09
N MET A 147 9.81 -11.24 7.20
CA MET A 147 8.46 -10.78 7.59
C MET A 147 7.71 -11.87 8.37
N ILE A 148 7.83 -13.12 7.97
CA ILE A 148 7.22 -14.27 8.68
C ILE A 148 7.77 -14.38 10.11
N LYS A 149 9.09 -14.37 10.29
CA LYS A 149 9.70 -14.48 11.61
C LYS A 149 9.43 -13.25 12.49
N LEU A 150 9.37 -12.06 11.88
CA LEU A 150 8.94 -10.85 12.57
C LEU A 150 7.48 -10.97 13.06
N ALA A 151 6.58 -11.45 12.20
CA ALA A 151 5.19 -11.70 12.57
C ALA A 151 5.07 -12.77 13.68
N MET A 152 5.88 -13.83 13.62
CA MET A 152 5.95 -14.80 14.72
C MET A 152 6.34 -14.16 16.05
N LYS A 153 7.39 -13.33 16.05
CA LYS A 153 7.85 -12.58 17.23
C LYS A 153 6.75 -11.69 17.79
N MET A 154 6.07 -10.91 16.92
CA MET A 154 4.92 -10.09 17.29
C MET A 154 3.72 -10.90 17.79
N GLY A 155 3.56 -12.13 17.32
CA GLY A 155 2.52 -13.09 17.73
C GLY A 155 2.87 -13.90 18.99
N GLY A 156 4.04 -13.64 19.61
CA GLY A 156 4.46 -14.28 20.85
C GLY A 156 5.31 -15.56 20.68
N GLN A 157 5.72 -15.89 19.45
CA GLN A 157 6.65 -16.99 19.17
C GLN A 157 7.95 -16.46 18.56
N ALA A 158 8.93 -16.10 19.40
CA ALA A 158 10.19 -15.54 18.95
C ALA A 158 11.11 -16.59 18.29
N GLU A 159 11.04 -17.85 18.73
CA GLU A 159 11.92 -18.90 18.26
C GLU A 159 11.28 -19.72 17.13
N TYR A 160 12.04 -19.90 16.06
CA TYR A 160 11.71 -20.83 14.99
C TYR A 160 12.41 -22.19 15.24
N VAL A 161 11.64 -23.26 15.20
CA VAL A 161 12.17 -24.64 15.24
C VAL A 161 11.71 -25.36 13.99
N LYS A 162 12.66 -25.89 13.21
CA LYS A 162 12.37 -26.63 11.97
C LYS A 162 11.50 -27.85 12.27
N GLY A 163 10.38 -27.98 11.56
CA GLY A 163 9.40 -29.06 11.77
C GLY A 163 8.58 -28.91 13.06
N GLY A 164 8.82 -27.84 13.82
CA GLY A 164 8.07 -27.53 15.04
C GLY A 164 6.67 -27.00 14.76
N LYS A 165 5.89 -26.86 15.85
CA LYS A 165 4.54 -26.27 15.76
C LYS A 165 4.60 -24.76 15.60
N LEU A 166 3.69 -24.22 14.80
CA LEU A 166 3.39 -22.80 14.79
C LEU A 166 2.35 -22.51 15.88
N ASN A 167 2.74 -21.74 16.89
CA ASN A 167 1.91 -21.42 18.05
C ASN A 167 1.93 -19.92 18.36
N ILE A 168 1.37 -19.14 17.45
CA ILE A 168 1.22 -17.67 17.60
C ILE A 168 -0.18 -17.31 18.10
N ASN A 169 -0.29 -16.19 18.79
CA ASN A 169 -1.59 -15.64 19.17
C ASN A 169 -2.26 -15.05 17.94
N LEU A 170 -3.50 -15.48 17.65
CA LEU A 170 -4.28 -14.99 16.50
C LEU A 170 -4.72 -13.52 16.64
N SER A 171 -4.60 -12.90 17.83
CA SER A 171 -4.73 -11.45 17.99
C SER A 171 -3.71 -10.66 17.14
N LEU A 172 -2.71 -11.34 16.57
CA LEU A 172 -1.76 -10.77 15.61
C LEU A 172 -2.48 -10.15 14.40
N PHE A 173 -3.62 -10.74 13.95
CA PHE A 173 -4.41 -10.16 12.86
C PHE A 173 -4.88 -8.74 13.18
N ASP A 174 -5.48 -8.55 14.35
CA ASP A 174 -5.99 -7.24 14.79
C ASP A 174 -4.83 -6.28 15.07
N LYS A 175 -3.77 -6.76 15.70
CA LYS A 175 -2.55 -5.98 15.95
C LYS A 175 -1.93 -5.44 14.65
N LEU A 176 -1.74 -6.27 13.64
CA LEU A 176 -1.22 -5.83 12.33
C LEU A 176 -2.17 -4.83 11.65
N ARG A 177 -3.49 -5.07 11.72
CA ARG A 177 -4.49 -4.14 11.16
C ARG A 177 -4.48 -2.79 11.84
N GLU A 178 -4.32 -2.74 13.17
CA GLU A 178 -4.21 -1.49 13.92
C GLU A 178 -2.98 -0.68 13.50
N TYR A 179 -1.84 -1.34 13.32
CA TYR A 179 -0.65 -0.66 12.79
C TYR A 179 -0.81 -0.25 11.33
N TYR A 180 -1.31 -1.13 10.47
CA TYR A 180 -1.53 -0.84 9.05
C TYR A 180 -2.52 0.29 8.82
N ALA A 181 -3.55 0.40 9.67
CA ALA A 181 -4.52 1.48 9.63
C ALA A 181 -3.89 2.87 9.84
N GLN A 182 -2.79 2.96 10.61
CA GLN A 182 -2.06 4.23 10.79
C GLN A 182 -1.48 4.74 9.46
N PHE A 183 -1.19 3.84 8.51
CA PHE A 183 -0.73 4.18 7.16
C PHE A 183 -1.87 4.43 6.17
N GLY A 184 -3.12 4.10 6.53
CA GLY A 184 -4.27 4.18 5.64
C GLY A 184 -4.66 2.84 5.01
N LEU A 185 -3.97 1.74 5.31
CA LEU A 185 -4.29 0.41 4.79
C LEU A 185 -5.47 -0.20 5.57
N GLY A 186 -6.50 -0.67 4.85
CA GLY A 186 -7.68 -1.28 5.43
C GLY A 186 -8.70 -0.30 6.03
N VAL A 187 -8.49 1.01 5.88
CA VAL A 187 -9.38 2.08 6.34
C VAL A 187 -9.63 3.09 5.22
N ARG A 188 -10.64 3.94 5.38
CA ARG A 188 -10.86 5.03 4.42
C ARG A 188 -9.70 6.02 4.44
N THR A 189 -9.26 6.43 3.26
CA THR A 189 -8.20 7.44 3.11
C THR A 189 -8.71 8.85 3.45
N GLY A 190 -10.01 9.07 3.33
CA GLY A 190 -10.66 10.36 3.56
C GLY A 190 -10.67 11.26 2.32
N ILE A 191 -10.50 10.70 1.12
CA ILE A 191 -10.66 11.44 -0.14
C ILE A 191 -12.03 12.09 -0.25
N ASP A 192 -12.09 13.24 -0.87
CA ASP A 192 -13.31 14.04 -1.11
C ASP A 192 -14.19 13.48 -2.26
N LEU A 193 -14.29 12.15 -2.34
CA LEU A 193 -15.19 11.43 -3.25
C LEU A 193 -16.14 10.52 -2.47
N PRO A 194 -17.38 10.33 -2.95
CA PRO A 194 -18.30 9.37 -2.38
C PRO A 194 -17.88 7.93 -2.68
N ASN A 195 -18.40 6.98 -1.88
CA ASN A 195 -18.27 5.53 -2.10
C ASN A 195 -16.84 4.99 -2.10
N GLU A 196 -15.95 5.60 -1.33
CA GLU A 196 -14.60 5.08 -1.11
C GLU A 196 -14.64 3.71 -0.43
N GLY A 197 -13.92 2.73 -1.00
CA GLY A 197 -13.73 1.40 -0.43
C GLY A 197 -12.73 1.40 0.72
N LYS A 198 -12.93 0.48 1.68
CA LYS A 198 -11.98 0.25 2.79
C LYS A 198 -10.96 -0.85 2.51
N GLY A 199 -10.99 -1.46 1.31
CA GLY A 199 -10.33 -2.72 1.07
C GLY A 199 -11.17 -3.90 1.55
N TYR A 200 -10.57 -5.07 1.64
CA TYR A 200 -11.22 -6.29 2.14
C TYR A 200 -10.46 -6.81 3.36
N ASN A 201 -11.20 -7.02 4.44
CA ASN A 201 -10.70 -7.62 5.67
C ASN A 201 -11.03 -9.12 5.64
N GLY A 202 -10.01 -9.97 5.59
CA GLY A 202 -10.14 -11.44 5.56
C GLY A 202 -10.62 -12.07 6.88
N GLY A 203 -10.83 -11.27 7.93
CA GLY A 203 -11.20 -11.76 9.25
C GLY A 203 -10.01 -12.36 10.01
N THR A 204 -10.32 -13.27 10.94
CA THR A 204 -9.32 -14.08 11.65
C THR A 204 -9.37 -15.49 11.10
N ALA A 205 -8.23 -15.96 10.61
CA ALA A 205 -8.05 -17.33 10.08
C ALA A 205 -7.05 -18.10 10.93
N ASP A 206 -6.35 -19.06 10.34
CA ASP A 206 -5.31 -19.83 11.04
C ASP A 206 -3.99 -19.06 11.17
N ALA A 207 -3.07 -19.63 11.95
CA ALA A 207 -1.76 -19.04 12.21
C ALA A 207 -0.90 -18.88 10.93
N PHE A 208 -1.04 -19.76 9.94
CA PHE A 208 -0.29 -19.64 8.68
C PHE A 208 -0.78 -18.43 7.86
N SER A 209 -2.09 -18.22 7.84
CA SER A 209 -2.68 -17.02 7.21
C SER A 209 -2.22 -15.73 7.86
N ALA A 210 -1.99 -15.72 9.19
CA ALA A 210 -1.43 -14.55 9.89
C ALA A 210 0.02 -14.27 9.46
N LEU A 211 0.81 -15.31 9.14
CA LEU A 211 2.15 -15.13 8.57
C LEU A 211 2.08 -14.58 7.13
N ASP A 212 1.13 -15.06 6.33
CA ASP A 212 0.93 -14.60 4.95
C ASP A 212 0.46 -13.14 4.91
N PHE A 213 -0.28 -12.71 5.93
CA PHE A 213 -0.67 -11.30 6.09
C PHE A 213 0.55 -10.37 6.15
N ALA A 214 1.62 -10.76 6.86
CA ALA A 214 2.81 -9.94 7.06
C ALA A 214 3.56 -9.57 5.76
N PHE A 215 3.33 -10.28 4.65
CA PHE A 215 3.91 -9.94 3.35
C PHE A 215 2.85 -9.73 2.24
N GLY A 216 1.63 -9.38 2.64
CA GLY A 216 0.60 -8.83 1.76
C GLY A 216 -0.22 -9.86 1.00
N GLN A 217 -0.38 -11.08 1.52
CA GLN A 217 -1.15 -12.16 0.89
C GLN A 217 -2.41 -12.58 1.68
N PHE A 218 -3.05 -11.63 2.38
CA PHE A 218 -4.27 -11.94 3.13
C PHE A 218 -5.35 -10.87 2.99
N ASP A 219 -5.18 -9.70 3.62
CA ASP A 219 -6.10 -8.57 3.42
C ASP A 219 -5.84 -7.90 2.07
N LEU A 220 -6.88 -7.25 1.50
CA LEU A 220 -6.80 -6.58 0.20
C LEU A 220 -6.94 -5.07 0.39
N TYR A 221 -6.18 -4.28 -0.37
CA TYR A 221 -6.15 -2.82 -0.28
C TYR A 221 -6.43 -2.16 -1.63
N THR A 222 -6.88 -0.90 -1.60
CA THR A 222 -7.11 -0.13 -2.82
C THR A 222 -5.82 0.54 -3.31
N PRO A 223 -5.69 0.85 -4.62
CA PRO A 223 -4.57 1.63 -5.13
C PRO A 223 -4.39 2.99 -4.44
N LEU A 224 -5.48 3.69 -4.10
CA LEU A 224 -5.43 4.95 -3.36
C LEU A 224 -4.88 4.77 -1.93
N GLN A 225 -5.24 3.68 -1.24
CA GLN A 225 -4.67 3.36 0.07
C GLN A 225 -3.15 3.17 0.00
N LEU A 226 -2.64 2.53 -1.06
CA LEU A 226 -1.18 2.43 -1.26
C LEU A 226 -0.52 3.79 -1.49
N ALA A 227 -1.13 4.68 -2.28
CA ALA A 227 -0.61 6.01 -2.51
C ALA A 227 -0.53 6.82 -1.20
N GLN A 228 -1.58 6.77 -0.37
CA GLN A 228 -1.59 7.41 0.95
C GLN A 228 -0.52 6.80 1.88
N TYR A 229 -0.40 5.49 1.91
CA TYR A 229 0.60 4.76 2.69
C TYR A 229 2.03 5.19 2.34
N MET A 230 2.39 5.18 1.07
CA MET A 230 3.71 5.62 0.63
C MET A 230 3.94 7.11 0.88
N SER A 231 2.93 7.95 0.69
CA SER A 231 2.98 9.38 1.02
C SER A 231 3.22 9.62 2.51
N THR A 232 2.62 8.81 3.39
CA THR A 232 2.80 8.88 4.84
C THR A 232 4.24 8.58 5.25
N ILE A 233 4.87 7.57 4.66
CA ILE A 233 6.29 7.30 4.89
C ILE A 233 7.16 8.43 4.32
N ALA A 234 6.88 8.88 3.10
CA ALA A 234 7.68 9.88 2.40
C ALA A 234 7.73 11.23 3.13
N ASN A 235 6.61 11.67 3.70
CA ASN A 235 6.50 12.96 4.39
C ASN A 235 6.96 12.96 5.86
N GLY A 236 7.43 11.83 6.39
CA GLY A 236 7.91 11.73 7.76
C GLY A 236 6.85 11.29 8.77
N GLY A 237 5.80 10.61 8.32
CA GLY A 237 4.85 9.91 9.19
C GLY A 237 3.51 10.59 9.40
N THR A 238 3.20 11.64 8.66
CA THR A 238 1.88 12.31 8.73
C THR A 238 0.95 11.75 7.67
N ARG A 239 -0.13 11.07 8.08
CA ARG A 239 -1.16 10.58 7.16
C ARG A 239 -2.12 11.71 6.80
N ILE A 240 -2.07 12.14 5.55
CA ILE A 240 -2.86 13.24 5.00
C ILE A 240 -3.97 12.65 4.11
N ALA A 241 -5.19 13.17 4.23
CA ALA A 241 -6.28 12.78 3.36
C ALA A 241 -6.00 13.23 1.91
N PRO A 242 -6.13 12.33 0.91
CA PRO A 242 -6.11 12.74 -0.48
C PRO A 242 -7.23 13.71 -0.77
N ARG A 243 -6.99 14.70 -1.63
CA ARG A 243 -8.04 15.63 -2.08
C ARG A 243 -7.96 15.87 -3.58
N LEU A 244 -9.11 16.05 -4.18
CA LEU A 244 -9.28 16.42 -5.59
C LEU A 244 -9.72 17.86 -5.74
N VAL A 245 -10.48 18.40 -4.78
CA VAL A 245 -10.91 19.81 -4.81
C VAL A 245 -9.95 20.65 -4.01
N LYS A 246 -9.40 21.68 -4.66
CA LYS A 246 -8.48 22.65 -4.06
C LYS A 246 -9.18 23.94 -3.66
N GLU A 247 -10.04 24.45 -4.54
CA GLU A 247 -10.74 25.71 -4.36
C GLU A 247 -12.18 25.62 -4.87
N ILE A 248 -13.06 26.39 -4.27
CA ILE A 248 -14.46 26.58 -4.68
C ILE A 248 -14.62 28.04 -5.10
N HIS A 249 -15.18 28.29 -6.26
CA HIS A 249 -15.40 29.60 -6.84
C HIS A 249 -16.86 29.81 -7.21
N GLU A 250 -17.33 31.05 -7.11
CA GLU A 250 -18.64 31.45 -7.61
C GLU A 250 -18.79 31.17 -9.11
N THR A 251 -20.02 31.03 -9.54
CA THR A 251 -20.35 31.02 -10.98
C THR A 251 -20.17 32.41 -11.57
N SER A 252 -19.45 32.52 -12.68
CA SER A 252 -19.35 33.78 -13.44
C SER A 252 -20.45 33.88 -14.48
N PRO A 253 -21.27 34.93 -14.49
CA PRO A 253 -22.29 35.14 -15.52
C PRO A 253 -21.69 35.31 -16.94
N LYS A 254 -20.41 35.66 -17.03
CA LYS A 254 -19.65 35.83 -18.29
C LYS A 254 -18.91 34.55 -18.72
N GLY A 255 -19.10 33.44 -18.02
CA GLY A 255 -18.30 32.24 -18.18
C GLY A 255 -16.95 32.30 -17.46
N GLY A 256 -16.29 31.16 -17.27
CA GLY A 256 -15.03 31.08 -16.55
C GLY A 256 -15.17 30.99 -15.03
N ILE A 257 -14.07 31.18 -14.32
CA ILE A 257 -14.00 31.08 -12.85
C ILE A 257 -14.43 32.42 -12.25
N GLY A 258 -15.39 32.40 -11.30
CA GLY A 258 -15.85 33.55 -10.53
C GLY A 258 -14.93 33.86 -9.33
N ASN A 259 -15.43 34.66 -8.39
CA ASN A 259 -14.68 34.98 -7.16
C ASN A 259 -14.43 33.72 -6.32
N LEU A 260 -13.32 33.69 -5.58
CA LEU A 260 -13.01 32.65 -4.63
C LEU A 260 -14.04 32.64 -3.49
N GLU A 261 -14.73 31.51 -3.30
CA GLU A 261 -15.66 31.29 -2.18
C GLU A 261 -14.94 30.60 -1.02
N ASP A 262 -14.15 29.54 -1.31
CA ASP A 262 -13.49 28.76 -0.27
C ASP A 262 -12.22 28.07 -0.78
N VAL A 263 -11.30 27.79 0.13
CA VAL A 263 -10.08 27.00 -0.09
C VAL A 263 -10.15 25.75 0.78
N ILE A 264 -10.12 24.58 0.16
CA ILE A 264 -10.14 23.31 0.89
C ILE A 264 -8.77 23.09 1.57
N PRO A 265 -8.68 23.04 2.90
CA PRO A 265 -7.42 22.88 3.60
C PRO A 265 -6.88 21.46 3.50
N THR A 266 -5.57 21.31 3.69
CA THR A 266 -4.94 20.01 3.94
C THR A 266 -5.52 19.41 5.23
N LYS A 267 -5.98 18.13 5.15
CA LYS A 267 -6.57 17.41 6.27
C LYS A 267 -5.62 16.33 6.77
N ILE A 268 -5.10 16.50 7.98
CA ILE A 268 -4.31 15.47 8.67
C ILE A 268 -5.26 14.45 9.30
N MET A 269 -5.06 13.17 9.01
CA MET A 269 -5.85 12.06 9.55
C MET A 269 -5.26 11.55 10.86
N ASN A 270 -3.94 11.31 10.88
CA ASN A 270 -3.15 10.94 12.05
C ASN A 270 -1.65 11.11 11.77
N THR A 271 -0.86 10.94 12.81
CA THR A 271 0.61 10.84 12.73
C THR A 271 1.04 9.46 13.24
N LEU A 272 1.99 8.82 12.58
CA LEU A 272 2.53 7.51 12.98
C LEU A 272 3.14 7.60 14.37
N GLN A 273 2.89 6.58 15.19
CA GLN A 273 3.47 6.44 16.52
C GLN A 273 4.85 5.78 16.44
N VAL A 274 5.76 6.39 15.67
CA VAL A 274 7.13 5.91 15.48
C VAL A 274 8.09 7.10 15.46
N GLU A 275 9.28 6.92 15.99
CA GLU A 275 10.28 7.98 16.00
C GLU A 275 10.76 8.32 14.58
N LYS A 276 11.04 9.60 14.33
CA LYS A 276 11.55 10.08 13.03
C LYS A 276 12.78 9.33 12.56
N LYS A 277 13.71 8.99 13.48
CA LYS A 277 14.94 8.25 13.16
C LYS A 277 14.64 6.87 12.54
N ILE A 278 13.57 6.19 12.99
CA ILE A 278 13.13 4.89 12.46
C ILE A 278 12.54 5.08 11.06
N LEU A 279 11.72 6.11 10.84
CA LEU A 279 11.20 6.42 9.51
C LEU A 279 12.31 6.75 8.51
N ASP A 280 13.31 7.53 8.92
CA ASP A 280 14.47 7.86 8.08
C ASP A 280 15.29 6.60 7.78
N HIS A 281 15.45 5.69 8.75
CA HIS A 281 16.09 4.39 8.57
C HIS A 281 15.32 3.52 7.53
N ILE A 282 14.00 3.44 7.62
CA ILE A 282 13.20 2.67 6.64
C ILE A 282 13.23 3.29 5.24
N LYS A 283 13.30 4.61 5.12
CA LYS A 283 13.50 5.27 3.82
C LYS A 283 14.81 4.86 3.15
N GLU A 284 15.88 4.64 3.92
CA GLU A 284 17.12 4.06 3.40
C GLU A 284 16.88 2.65 2.84
N GLY A 285 16.10 1.81 3.52
CA GLY A 285 15.71 0.49 3.00
C GLY A 285 14.97 0.59 1.67
N LEU A 286 14.03 1.53 1.55
CA LEU A 286 13.31 1.78 0.30
C LEU A 286 14.22 2.32 -0.81
N TYR A 287 15.18 3.16 -0.48
CA TYR A 287 16.21 3.61 -1.43
C TYR A 287 17.01 2.43 -1.97
N ARG A 288 17.40 1.48 -1.12
CA ARG A 288 18.15 0.28 -1.51
C ARG A 288 17.38 -0.62 -2.47
N VAL A 289 16.05 -0.67 -2.40
CA VAL A 289 15.24 -1.44 -3.36
C VAL A 289 15.49 -1.03 -4.81
N THR A 290 15.81 0.25 -5.06
CA THR A 290 16.01 0.79 -6.40
C THR A 290 17.47 1.09 -6.74
N HIS A 291 18.37 1.16 -5.76
CA HIS A 291 19.76 1.59 -5.91
C HIS A 291 20.76 0.61 -5.29
N GLY A 292 20.33 -0.34 -4.48
CA GLY A 292 21.18 -1.35 -3.86
C GLY A 292 21.58 -2.44 -4.84
N GLU A 293 22.65 -3.17 -4.50
CA GLU A 293 23.16 -4.27 -5.34
C GLU A 293 22.20 -5.45 -5.45
N ASN A 294 21.29 -5.61 -4.49
CA ASN A 294 20.35 -6.73 -4.41
C ASN A 294 18.88 -6.30 -4.52
N GLY A 295 18.64 -5.05 -4.87
CA GLY A 295 17.30 -4.48 -5.02
C GLY A 295 16.65 -4.75 -6.37
#